data_c9d2d618ff06b8f5b6898afea49d83a1
#
_entry.id   c9d2d618ff06b8f5b6898afea49d83a1
#
_cell.length_a   1.000
_cell.length_b   1.000
_cell.length_c   1.000
_cell.angle_alpha   90.00
_cell.angle_beta   90.00
_cell.angle_gamma   90.00
#
_symmetry.space_group_name_H-M   'P 1'
#
loop_
_entity.id
_entity.type
_entity.pdbx_description
1 polymer ?
#
loop_
_entity_poly.entity_id
_entity_poly.type
_entity_poly.pdbx_seq_one_letter_code
_entity_poly.pdbx_strand_id
1 'polypeptide(L)'
;FYDRQIELYYTFFNAELDFYGYKDYNGNIVSLKGVEGFGKGSTKFTERWGMLIDDTDFRRDPRIGYLVKFDRWQWPSRLPKESSWFQYDLETTGYIPIINQKLIMVLTQYFSTSKVITSGKVEKYNCTDQQLLLYPKCQEIMNERYMNDLDESNKGRATSLGGYERLRGYPEGRFFDEHTNFRGIELRYYFNQINVDFDLFFSRGVLAEFQLAGFYEQGTVSPDLGGKFWKNFKDSYGLGLRLITGSAVGRLDFGFSEEGKAITAYYDYPY
;
A
#
# COMPACT_ATOMS: atom_id res chain seq x y z
N PHE A 1 -2.16 29.41 -17.70
CA PHE A 1 -2.70 28.20 -18.34
C PHE A 1 -1.89 27.03 -17.79
N TYR A 2 -2.52 26.12 -17.02
CA TYR A 2 -1.90 24.87 -16.62
C TYR A 2 -1.97 23.92 -17.81
N ASP A 3 -0.84 23.34 -18.21
CA ASP A 3 -0.80 22.35 -19.29
C ASP A 3 -1.29 21.03 -18.70
N ARG A 4 -2.56 20.68 -18.93
CA ARG A 4 -3.09 19.38 -18.58
C ARG A 4 -2.28 18.28 -19.24
N GLN A 5 -1.74 17.37 -18.43
CA GLN A 5 -0.98 16.23 -18.92
C GLN A 5 -1.84 14.96 -18.77
N ILE A 6 -1.86 14.15 -19.81
CA ILE A 6 -2.47 12.83 -19.80
C ILE A 6 -1.37 11.84 -20.14
N GLU A 7 -1.08 10.95 -19.21
CA GLU A 7 -0.08 9.91 -19.38
C GLU A 7 -0.78 8.55 -19.41
N LEU A 8 -0.47 7.76 -20.41
CA LEU A 8 -0.82 6.33 -20.46
C LEU A 8 0.47 5.56 -20.29
N TYR A 9 0.48 4.59 -19.39
CA TYR A 9 1.67 3.80 -19.14
C TYR A 9 1.36 2.31 -19.00
N TYR A 10 2.35 1.53 -19.36
CA TYR A 10 2.34 0.09 -19.17
C TYR A 10 3.60 -0.32 -18.43
N THR A 11 3.46 -1.12 -17.41
CA THR A 11 4.58 -1.63 -16.63
C THR A 11 4.46 -3.16 -16.55
N PHE A 12 5.57 -3.80 -16.79
CA PHE A 12 5.74 -5.21 -16.65
C PHE A 12 6.76 -5.48 -15.54
N PHE A 13 6.38 -6.29 -14.57
CA PHE A 13 7.27 -6.68 -13.50
C PHE A 13 7.40 -8.21 -13.46
N ASN A 14 8.64 -8.69 -13.49
CA ASN A 14 8.95 -10.09 -13.33
C ASN A 14 10.08 -10.22 -12.30
N ALA A 15 9.80 -10.88 -11.19
CA ALA A 15 10.80 -11.15 -10.15
C ALA A 15 10.76 -12.62 -9.75
N GLU A 16 11.94 -13.21 -9.67
CA GLU A 16 12.15 -14.54 -9.09
C GLU A 16 12.78 -14.34 -7.71
N LEU A 17 12.13 -14.85 -6.70
CA LEU A 17 12.59 -14.77 -5.32
C LEU A 17 12.89 -16.19 -4.82
N ASP A 18 14.18 -16.50 -4.65
CA ASP A 18 14.63 -17.75 -4.07
C ASP A 18 14.95 -17.58 -2.59
N PHE A 19 14.25 -18.33 -1.75
CA PHE A 19 14.54 -18.38 -0.33
C PHE A 19 15.44 -19.60 -0.04
N TYR A 20 16.71 -19.33 0.20
CA TYR A 20 17.71 -20.39 0.50
C TYR A 20 17.75 -20.79 1.98
N GLY A 21 17.33 -19.91 2.87
CA GLY A 21 17.37 -20.14 4.30
C GLY A 21 17.12 -18.88 5.11
N TYR A 22 17.12 -19.03 6.43
CA TYR A 22 17.06 -17.91 7.37
C TYR A 22 18.21 -18.02 8.38
N LYS A 23 18.56 -16.91 9.02
CA LYS A 23 19.48 -16.91 10.17
C LYS A 23 18.69 -17.17 11.45
N ASP A 24 19.09 -18.18 12.20
CA ASP A 24 18.58 -18.44 13.53
C ASP A 24 19.05 -17.36 14.54
N TYR A 25 18.57 -17.49 15.79
CA TYR A 25 18.96 -16.56 16.86
C TYR A 25 20.47 -16.54 17.14
N ASN A 26 21.19 -17.60 16.85
CA ASN A 26 22.63 -17.74 17.03
C ASN A 26 23.43 -17.28 15.79
N GLY A 27 22.75 -16.79 14.74
CA GLY A 27 23.36 -16.34 13.51
C GLY A 27 23.71 -17.45 12.50
N ASN A 28 23.35 -18.72 12.77
CA ASN A 28 23.56 -19.83 11.86
C ASN A 28 22.55 -19.79 10.72
N ILE A 29 23.00 -20.15 9.52
CA ILE A 29 22.10 -20.27 8.37
C ILE A 29 21.39 -21.61 8.44
N VAL A 30 20.09 -21.59 8.66
CA VAL A 30 19.20 -22.76 8.56
C VAL A 30 18.72 -22.84 7.12
N SER A 31 19.19 -23.88 6.41
CA SER A 31 18.80 -24.10 5.02
C SER A 31 17.36 -24.59 4.92
N LEU A 32 16.56 -23.94 4.07
CA LEU A 32 15.20 -24.37 3.71
C LEU A 32 15.17 -25.26 2.46
N LYS A 33 16.34 -25.70 1.99
CA LYS A 33 16.46 -26.59 0.83
C LYS A 33 15.81 -27.95 1.15
N GLY A 34 14.79 -28.29 0.37
CA GLY A 34 14.02 -29.54 0.56
C GLY A 34 12.80 -29.41 1.45
N VAL A 35 12.53 -28.25 2.05
CA VAL A 35 11.25 -27.98 2.71
C VAL A 35 10.21 -27.69 1.63
N GLU A 36 9.10 -28.41 1.65
CA GLU A 36 8.04 -28.26 0.66
C GLU A 36 7.42 -26.85 0.76
N GLY A 37 7.39 -26.11 -0.35
CA GLY A 37 6.93 -24.71 -0.38
C GLY A 37 8.03 -23.68 -0.15
N PHE A 38 9.23 -24.07 0.27
CA PHE A 38 10.40 -23.18 0.41
C PHE A 38 11.52 -23.58 -0.56
N GLY A 39 12.30 -22.63 -1.00
CA GLY A 39 13.48 -22.88 -1.85
C GLY A 39 13.16 -23.10 -3.34
N LYS A 40 11.91 -23.03 -3.75
CA LYS A 40 11.53 -22.85 -5.15
C LYS A 40 11.20 -21.39 -5.36
N GLY A 41 11.94 -20.72 -6.22
CA GLY A 41 11.71 -19.34 -6.55
C GLY A 41 10.25 -19.08 -6.89
N SER A 42 9.64 -18.12 -6.23
CA SER A 42 8.34 -17.62 -6.66
C SER A 42 8.57 -16.51 -7.66
N THR A 43 8.37 -16.80 -8.94
CA THR A 43 8.37 -15.76 -9.97
C THR A 43 7.04 -15.01 -9.86
N LYS A 44 7.12 -13.74 -9.48
CA LYS A 44 5.94 -12.86 -9.52
C LYS A 44 5.93 -12.15 -10.86
N PHE A 45 4.93 -12.46 -11.66
CA PHE A 45 4.64 -11.74 -12.90
C PHE A 45 3.46 -10.82 -12.64
N THR A 46 3.63 -9.55 -12.95
CA THR A 46 2.56 -8.55 -12.77
C THR A 46 2.54 -7.62 -13.96
N GLU A 47 1.39 -7.41 -14.53
CA GLU A 47 1.15 -6.38 -15.55
C GLU A 47 0.35 -5.25 -14.95
N ARG A 48 0.73 -4.03 -15.30
CA ARG A 48 0.02 -2.82 -14.90
C ARG A 48 -0.23 -1.94 -16.12
N TRP A 49 -1.47 -1.59 -16.31
CA TRP A 49 -1.92 -0.56 -17.23
C TRP A 49 -2.43 0.61 -16.41
N GLY A 50 -1.96 1.80 -16.72
CA GLY A 50 -2.38 2.96 -15.98
C GLY A 50 -2.61 4.18 -16.84
N MET A 51 -3.42 5.08 -16.28
CA MET A 51 -3.71 6.41 -16.81
C MET A 51 -3.56 7.42 -15.68
N LEU A 52 -2.83 8.47 -15.95
CA LEU A 52 -2.67 9.62 -15.07
C LEU A 52 -3.18 10.86 -15.80
N ILE A 53 -4.07 11.61 -15.15
CA ILE A 53 -4.49 12.94 -15.55
C ILE A 53 -3.94 13.90 -14.50
N ASP A 54 -3.03 14.78 -14.90
CA ASP A 54 -2.40 15.76 -14.05
C ASP A 54 -2.76 17.17 -14.55
N ASP A 55 -3.51 17.90 -13.75
CA ASP A 55 -3.92 19.29 -14.00
C ASP A 55 -3.46 20.17 -12.82
N THR A 56 -2.26 19.89 -12.30
CA THR A 56 -1.66 20.63 -11.19
C THR A 56 -0.72 21.73 -11.70
N ASP A 57 -0.49 22.72 -10.85
CA ASP A 57 0.45 23.82 -11.15
C ASP A 57 1.91 23.35 -11.17
N PHE A 58 2.27 22.43 -10.30
CA PHE A 58 3.61 21.86 -10.24
C PHE A 58 3.58 20.43 -9.70
N ARG A 59 3.91 19.46 -10.54
CA ARG A 59 3.76 18.03 -10.27
C ARG A 59 4.44 17.54 -8.98
N ARG A 60 5.60 18.11 -8.62
CA ARG A 60 6.38 17.66 -7.46
C ARG A 60 5.93 18.26 -6.12
N ASP A 61 5.33 19.44 -6.16
CA ASP A 61 4.83 20.15 -4.98
C ASP A 61 3.55 20.91 -5.36
N PRO A 62 2.47 20.17 -5.65
CA PRO A 62 1.24 20.77 -6.16
C PRO A 62 0.54 21.60 -5.09
N ARG A 63 0.14 22.81 -5.47
CA ARG A 63 -0.58 23.77 -4.62
C ARG A 63 -1.97 24.09 -5.15
N ILE A 64 -2.19 23.90 -6.45
CA ILE A 64 -3.46 24.15 -7.12
C ILE A 64 -3.69 23.04 -8.15
N GLY A 65 -4.94 22.63 -8.30
CA GLY A 65 -5.35 21.70 -9.35
C GLY A 65 -5.78 20.35 -8.82
N TYR A 66 -5.70 19.36 -9.67
CA TYR A 66 -6.09 18.00 -9.32
C TYR A 66 -5.29 16.95 -10.08
N LEU A 67 -5.25 15.75 -9.50
CA LEU A 67 -4.63 14.59 -10.07
C LEU A 67 -5.63 13.43 -10.02
N VAL A 68 -5.77 12.70 -11.13
CA VAL A 68 -6.58 11.48 -11.20
C VAL A 68 -5.71 10.36 -11.75
N LYS A 69 -5.60 9.28 -11.01
CA LYS A 69 -4.81 8.13 -11.36
C LYS A 69 -5.68 6.89 -11.38
N PHE A 70 -5.64 6.17 -12.47
CA PHE A 70 -6.30 4.89 -12.63
C PHE A 70 -5.28 3.82 -12.97
N ASP A 71 -5.28 2.72 -12.23
CA ASP A 71 -4.43 1.56 -12.48
C ASP A 71 -5.26 0.29 -12.59
N ARG A 72 -4.90 -0.55 -13.54
CA ARG A 72 -5.35 -1.92 -13.64
C ARG A 72 -4.16 -2.84 -13.54
N TRP A 73 -4.15 -3.66 -12.51
CA TRP A 73 -3.14 -4.67 -12.28
C TRP A 73 -3.69 -6.04 -12.66
N GLN A 74 -2.83 -6.88 -13.21
CA GLN A 74 -3.13 -8.28 -13.44
C GLN A 74 -2.09 -9.15 -12.74
N TRP A 75 -2.57 -10.04 -11.90
CA TRP A 75 -1.79 -11.03 -11.17
C TRP A 75 -2.11 -12.41 -11.73
N PRO A 76 -1.39 -12.90 -12.76
CA PRO A 76 -1.62 -14.22 -13.31
C PRO A 76 -1.12 -15.30 -12.34
N SER A 77 -1.87 -16.39 -12.23
CA SER A 77 -1.44 -17.61 -11.56
C SER A 77 -0.40 -18.33 -12.40
N ARG A 78 0.70 -18.72 -11.84
CA ARG A 78 1.71 -19.58 -12.50
C ARG A 78 1.76 -20.98 -11.93
N LEU A 79 1.34 -21.14 -10.68
CA LEU A 79 1.25 -22.43 -10.02
C LEU A 79 -0.20 -22.84 -9.84
N PRO A 80 -0.52 -24.15 -9.94
CA PRO A 80 -1.89 -24.63 -9.78
C PRO A 80 -2.54 -24.23 -8.44
N LYS A 81 -1.74 -23.99 -7.39
CA LYS A 81 -2.19 -23.59 -6.06
C LYS A 81 -2.44 -22.08 -5.91
N GLU A 82 -2.01 -21.27 -6.89
CA GLU A 82 -2.17 -19.83 -6.84
C GLU A 82 -3.44 -19.39 -7.54
N SER A 83 -4.12 -18.38 -6.97
CA SER A 83 -5.20 -17.68 -7.64
C SER A 83 -4.64 -16.62 -8.57
N SER A 84 -5.38 -16.34 -9.65
CA SER A 84 -5.15 -15.16 -10.49
C SER A 84 -6.27 -14.16 -10.29
N TRP A 85 -5.95 -12.88 -10.27
CA TRP A 85 -6.94 -11.82 -10.11
C TRP A 85 -6.56 -10.55 -10.86
N PHE A 86 -7.56 -9.73 -11.13
CA PHE A 86 -7.40 -8.33 -11.50
C PHE A 86 -7.59 -7.45 -10.26
N GLN A 87 -6.85 -6.35 -10.24
CA GLN A 87 -7.03 -5.27 -9.28
C GLN A 87 -7.20 -3.96 -10.06
N TYR A 88 -8.11 -3.13 -9.61
CA TYR A 88 -8.38 -1.81 -10.16
C TYR A 88 -8.24 -0.79 -9.04
N ASP A 89 -7.43 0.22 -9.27
CA ASP A 89 -7.17 1.31 -8.35
C ASP A 89 -7.61 2.63 -8.98
N LEU A 90 -8.33 3.43 -8.24
CA LEU A 90 -8.69 4.79 -8.61
C LEU A 90 -8.30 5.73 -7.48
N GLU A 91 -7.45 6.67 -7.77
CA GLU A 91 -7.04 7.73 -6.84
C GLU A 91 -7.35 9.09 -7.43
N THR A 92 -7.94 9.96 -6.62
CA THR A 92 -8.19 11.34 -6.98
C THR A 92 -7.67 12.25 -5.87
N THR A 93 -6.87 13.24 -6.23
CA THR A 93 -6.33 14.21 -5.27
C THR A 93 -6.56 15.62 -5.78
N GLY A 94 -7.17 16.47 -4.95
CA GLY A 94 -7.41 17.87 -5.24
C GLY A 94 -6.58 18.77 -4.33
N TYR A 95 -6.03 19.85 -4.88
CA TYR A 95 -5.19 20.82 -4.20
C TYR A 95 -5.88 22.18 -4.24
N ILE A 96 -6.28 22.70 -3.09
CA ILE A 96 -7.09 23.90 -2.94
C ILE A 96 -6.34 24.92 -2.10
N PRO A 97 -5.88 26.03 -2.68
CA PRO A 97 -5.23 27.10 -1.93
C PRO A 97 -6.27 27.83 -1.06
N ILE A 98 -6.03 27.87 0.25
CA ILE A 98 -6.88 28.56 1.21
C ILE A 98 -6.36 29.98 1.46
N ILE A 99 -5.04 30.13 1.64
CA ILE A 99 -4.39 31.41 1.89
C ILE A 99 -3.20 31.59 0.95
N ASN A 100 -3.38 32.29 -0.15
CA ASN A 100 -2.33 32.74 -1.06
C ASN A 100 -1.19 31.74 -1.29
N GLN A 101 -1.49 30.51 -1.59
CA GLN A 101 -0.53 29.39 -1.75
C GLN A 101 0.34 29.08 -0.50
N LYS A 102 0.09 29.74 0.65
CA LYS A 102 0.76 29.43 1.91
C LYS A 102 0.06 28.36 2.73
N LEU A 103 -1.25 28.25 2.59
CA LEU A 103 -2.05 27.20 3.22
C LEU A 103 -2.84 26.49 2.14
N ILE A 104 -2.51 25.23 1.92
CA ILE A 104 -3.14 24.38 0.91
C ILE A 104 -3.93 23.29 1.62
N MET A 105 -5.16 23.10 1.20
CA MET A 105 -5.96 21.94 1.57
C MET A 105 -5.85 20.88 0.49
N VAL A 106 -5.47 19.69 0.87
CA VAL A 106 -5.38 18.52 0.01
C VAL A 106 -6.49 17.56 0.37
N LEU A 107 -7.27 17.16 -0.62
CA LEU A 107 -8.36 16.19 -0.47
C LEU A 107 -8.05 14.98 -1.32
N THR A 108 -8.03 13.79 -0.72
CA THR A 108 -7.75 12.55 -1.43
C THR A 108 -8.87 11.54 -1.23
N GLN A 109 -9.25 10.89 -2.32
CA GLN A 109 -10.12 9.72 -2.33
C GLN A 109 -9.43 8.60 -3.08
N TYR A 110 -9.40 7.40 -2.49
CA TYR A 110 -8.82 6.22 -3.09
C TYR A 110 -9.76 5.02 -2.97
N PHE A 111 -9.92 4.32 -4.08
CA PHE A 111 -10.64 3.06 -4.16
C PHE A 111 -9.75 2.00 -4.78
N SER A 112 -9.74 0.83 -4.18
CA SER A 112 -9.13 -0.35 -4.76
C SER A 112 -10.15 -1.50 -4.73
N THR A 113 -10.21 -2.26 -5.80
CA THR A 113 -11.07 -3.43 -5.88
C THR A 113 -10.35 -4.54 -6.61
N SER A 114 -10.53 -5.77 -6.15
CA SER A 114 -9.96 -6.95 -6.80
C SER A 114 -11.03 -7.94 -7.20
N LYS A 115 -10.75 -8.72 -8.23
CA LYS A 115 -11.63 -9.80 -8.69
C LYS A 115 -10.81 -11.00 -9.08
N VAL A 116 -11.06 -12.13 -8.44
CA VAL A 116 -10.45 -13.41 -8.79
C VAL A 116 -10.99 -13.88 -10.16
N ILE A 117 -10.08 -14.30 -11.03
CA ILE A 117 -10.38 -14.88 -12.36
C ILE A 117 -10.37 -16.39 -12.26
N THR A 118 -9.32 -16.91 -11.60
CA THR A 118 -9.13 -18.36 -11.43
C THR A 118 -8.71 -18.59 -9.99
N SER A 119 -9.48 -19.42 -9.29
CA SER A 119 -9.15 -19.84 -7.92
C SER A 119 -7.98 -20.80 -7.92
N GLY A 120 -7.13 -20.69 -6.91
CA GLY A 120 -6.06 -21.64 -6.66
C GLY A 120 -6.63 -23.04 -6.28
N LYS A 121 -5.89 -24.08 -6.61
CA LYS A 121 -6.23 -25.43 -6.17
C LYS A 121 -5.78 -25.65 -4.73
N VAL A 122 -6.72 -25.92 -3.87
CA VAL A 122 -6.46 -26.25 -2.47
C VAL A 122 -6.59 -27.76 -2.29
N GLU A 123 -5.58 -28.38 -1.70
CA GLU A 123 -5.57 -29.79 -1.40
C GLU A 123 -6.13 -30.05 0.00
N LYS A 124 -7.02 -31.02 0.10
CA LYS A 124 -7.53 -31.46 1.40
C LYS A 124 -6.53 -32.41 2.05
N TYR A 125 -6.07 -32.06 3.24
CA TYR A 125 -5.17 -32.91 4.02
C TYR A 125 -5.99 -33.83 4.93
N ASN A 126 -5.66 -35.13 4.91
CA ASN A 126 -6.23 -36.12 5.80
C ASN A 126 -5.17 -36.57 6.80
N CYS A 127 -5.53 -36.63 8.07
CA CYS A 127 -4.64 -37.15 9.11
C CYS A 127 -4.52 -38.67 8.98
N THR A 128 -3.33 -39.20 9.17
CA THR A 128 -3.09 -40.64 9.25
C THR A 128 -3.61 -41.21 10.59
N ASP A 129 -3.88 -42.51 10.64
CA ASP A 129 -4.34 -43.19 11.89
C ASP A 129 -3.38 -42.94 13.05
N GLN A 130 -2.08 -42.92 12.80
CA GLN A 130 -1.05 -42.64 13.79
C GLN A 130 -1.11 -41.20 14.31
N GLN A 131 -1.43 -40.22 13.44
CA GLN A 131 -1.63 -38.84 13.85
C GLN A 131 -2.92 -38.64 14.64
N LEU A 132 -3.98 -39.37 14.32
CA LEU A 132 -5.26 -39.34 15.04
C LEU A 132 -5.12 -39.95 16.46
N LEU A 133 -4.27 -40.97 16.64
CA LEU A 133 -3.95 -41.53 17.95
C LEU A 133 -3.21 -40.54 18.86
N LEU A 134 -2.26 -39.79 18.30
CA LEU A 134 -1.47 -38.79 19.03
C LEU A 134 -2.23 -37.46 19.24
N TYR A 135 -3.05 -37.10 18.28
CA TYR A 135 -3.78 -35.82 18.25
C TYR A 135 -5.23 -36.05 17.79
N PRO A 136 -6.16 -36.40 18.71
CA PRO A 136 -7.56 -36.72 18.35
C PRO A 136 -8.30 -35.65 17.54
N LYS A 137 -7.92 -34.37 17.69
CA LYS A 137 -8.48 -33.24 16.95
C LYS A 137 -7.77 -32.92 15.60
N CYS A 138 -6.81 -33.76 15.20
CA CYS A 138 -6.05 -33.53 13.98
C CYS A 138 -6.94 -33.25 12.76
N GLN A 139 -7.95 -34.07 12.53
CA GLN A 139 -8.83 -33.94 11.37
C GLN A 139 -9.71 -32.69 11.42
N GLU A 140 -10.15 -32.26 12.59
CA GLU A 140 -10.88 -31.02 12.80
C GLU A 140 -10.02 -29.81 12.41
N ILE A 141 -8.79 -29.73 12.93
CA ILE A 141 -7.83 -28.68 12.62
C ILE A 141 -7.49 -28.66 11.10
N MET A 142 -7.29 -29.83 10.50
CA MET A 142 -6.99 -29.91 9.06
C MET A 142 -8.19 -29.50 8.20
N ASN A 143 -9.40 -29.78 8.62
CA ASN A 143 -10.61 -29.33 7.93
C ASN A 143 -10.77 -27.80 8.05
N GLU A 144 -10.56 -27.21 9.22
CA GLU A 144 -10.59 -25.75 9.39
C GLU A 144 -9.51 -25.07 8.51
N ARG A 145 -8.31 -25.61 8.50
CA ARG A 145 -7.24 -25.12 7.64
C ARG A 145 -7.63 -25.19 6.17
N TYR A 146 -8.17 -26.32 5.72
CA TYR A 146 -8.64 -26.48 4.35
C TYR A 146 -9.70 -25.46 3.98
N MET A 147 -10.66 -25.18 4.87
CA MET A 147 -11.70 -24.18 4.64
C MET A 147 -11.13 -22.76 4.57
N ASN A 148 -10.16 -22.43 5.41
CA ASN A 148 -9.47 -21.15 5.38
C ASN A 148 -8.65 -20.99 4.10
N ASP A 149 -7.88 -22.01 3.72
CA ASP A 149 -7.09 -22.00 2.48
C ASP A 149 -7.99 -21.88 1.23
N LEU A 150 -9.17 -22.52 1.26
CA LEU A 150 -10.16 -22.44 0.19
C LEU A 150 -10.76 -21.03 0.10
N ASP A 151 -11.10 -20.43 1.22
CA ASP A 151 -11.60 -19.05 1.29
C ASP A 151 -10.54 -18.07 0.76
N GLU A 152 -9.29 -18.18 1.22
CA GLU A 152 -8.17 -17.36 0.72
C GLU A 152 -7.92 -17.56 -0.78
N SER A 153 -8.03 -18.78 -1.30
CA SER A 153 -7.83 -19.06 -2.74
C SER A 153 -8.91 -18.46 -3.64
N ASN A 154 -10.06 -18.12 -3.07
CA ASN A 154 -11.20 -17.52 -3.78
C ASN A 154 -11.28 -16.01 -3.61
N LYS A 155 -10.39 -15.40 -2.77
CA LYS A 155 -10.36 -13.96 -2.53
C LYS A 155 -9.28 -13.29 -3.36
N GLY A 156 -9.64 -12.17 -3.97
CA GLY A 156 -8.69 -11.20 -4.48
C GLY A 156 -8.10 -10.37 -3.34
N ARG A 157 -7.07 -9.61 -3.65
CA ARG A 157 -6.47 -8.67 -2.70
C ARG A 157 -6.40 -7.29 -3.31
N ALA A 158 -7.16 -6.37 -2.75
CA ALA A 158 -7.03 -4.96 -3.05
C ALA A 158 -5.79 -4.37 -2.34
N THR A 159 -5.43 -3.13 -2.66
CA THR A 159 -4.36 -2.42 -1.95
C THR A 159 -4.70 -2.30 -0.48
N SER A 160 -3.77 -2.71 0.37
CA SER A 160 -3.92 -2.66 1.82
C SER A 160 -3.89 -1.23 2.37
N LEU A 161 -4.39 -1.06 3.58
CA LEU A 161 -4.33 0.17 4.35
C LEU A 161 -3.42 0.00 5.57
N GLY A 162 -2.84 1.11 5.99
CA GLY A 162 -1.81 1.21 7.03
C GLY A 162 -0.45 1.49 6.40
N GLY A 163 0.38 2.24 7.11
CA GLY A 163 1.73 2.58 6.69
C GLY A 163 1.89 4.03 6.24
N TYR A 164 2.89 4.28 5.43
CA TYR A 164 3.32 5.64 5.11
C TYR A 164 2.46 6.38 4.07
N GLU A 165 1.65 5.67 3.31
CA GLU A 165 0.79 6.29 2.28
C GLU A 165 -0.62 6.58 2.79
N ARG A 166 -1.26 5.62 3.43
CA ARG A 166 -2.68 5.70 3.81
C ARG A 166 -2.89 5.11 5.20
N LEU A 167 -3.68 5.77 6.04
CA LEU A 167 -3.86 5.45 7.47
C LEU A 167 -2.52 5.44 8.23
N ARG A 168 -1.82 6.56 8.18
CA ARG A 168 -0.45 6.74 8.71
C ARG A 168 -0.28 6.52 10.22
N GLY A 169 -1.37 6.38 10.97
CA GLY A 169 -1.35 5.99 12.39
C GLY A 169 -1.28 4.48 12.63
N TYR A 170 -1.32 3.65 11.58
CA TYR A 170 -1.29 2.19 11.68
C TYR A 170 -0.02 1.60 11.03
N PRO A 171 0.39 0.38 11.45
CA PRO A 171 1.47 -0.34 10.79
C PRO A 171 1.19 -0.62 9.32
N GLU A 172 2.25 -0.83 8.54
CA GLU A 172 2.18 -1.15 7.11
C GLU A 172 1.33 -2.40 6.87
N GLY A 173 0.37 -2.31 5.93
CA GLY A 173 -0.50 -3.41 5.54
C GLY A 173 -1.43 -3.93 6.64
N ARG A 174 -1.76 -3.11 7.64
CA ARG A 174 -2.57 -3.52 8.80
C ARG A 174 -3.95 -4.05 8.42
N PHE A 175 -4.58 -3.47 7.40
CA PHE A 175 -5.91 -3.84 6.92
C PHE A 175 -5.85 -4.23 5.46
N PHE A 176 -6.43 -5.35 5.09
CA PHE A 176 -6.51 -5.83 3.72
C PHE A 176 -7.76 -6.68 3.52
N ASP A 177 -8.36 -6.59 2.33
CA ASP A 177 -9.49 -7.40 1.88
C ASP A 177 -9.64 -7.26 0.35
N GLU A 178 -10.75 -7.74 -0.23
CA GLU A 178 -11.03 -7.66 -1.66
C GLU A 178 -11.29 -6.22 -2.15
N HIS A 179 -11.77 -5.35 -1.27
CA HIS A 179 -12.09 -3.96 -1.58
C HIS A 179 -11.54 -3.03 -0.51
N THR A 180 -11.02 -1.89 -0.95
CA THR A 180 -10.45 -0.85 -0.11
C THR A 180 -11.05 0.50 -0.46
N ASN A 181 -11.43 1.27 0.56
CA ASN A 181 -11.91 2.64 0.44
C ASN A 181 -11.14 3.52 1.43
N PHE A 182 -10.52 4.57 0.94
CA PHE A 182 -9.75 5.51 1.74
C PHE A 182 -10.10 6.94 1.33
N ARG A 183 -10.13 7.82 2.31
CA ARG A 183 -10.24 9.26 2.12
C ARG A 183 -9.36 9.99 3.10
N GLY A 184 -8.75 11.07 2.65
CA GLY A 184 -7.86 11.88 3.46
C GLY A 184 -8.07 13.37 3.23
N ILE A 185 -7.83 14.14 4.27
CA ILE A 185 -7.68 15.58 4.23
C ILE A 185 -6.34 15.94 4.87
N GLU A 186 -5.56 16.77 4.20
CA GLU A 186 -4.30 17.27 4.71
C GLU A 186 -4.25 18.79 4.52
N LEU A 187 -3.91 19.53 5.57
CA LEU A 187 -3.64 20.96 5.52
C LEU A 187 -2.14 21.16 5.52
N ARG A 188 -1.61 21.78 4.48
CA ARG A 188 -0.17 22.06 4.28
C ARG A 188 0.08 23.54 4.45
N TYR A 189 0.87 23.90 5.46
CA TYR A 189 1.32 25.26 5.67
C TYR A 189 2.77 25.41 5.27
N TYR A 190 3.03 26.31 4.31
CA TYR A 190 4.34 26.63 3.79
C TYR A 190 4.93 27.81 4.54
N PHE A 191 6.12 27.62 5.08
CA PHE A 191 6.91 28.73 5.64
C PHE A 191 7.53 29.57 4.53
N ASN A 192 8.21 30.66 4.91
CA ASN A 192 8.89 31.48 3.92
C ASN A 192 10.02 30.68 3.25
N GLN A 193 10.27 31.01 1.98
CA GLN A 193 11.37 30.42 1.23
C GLN A 193 12.71 30.71 1.93
N ILE A 194 13.52 29.68 2.04
CA ILE A 194 14.80 29.72 2.75
C ILE A 194 15.94 29.78 1.74
N ASN A 195 15.86 28.98 0.66
CA ASN A 195 16.82 28.89 -0.44
C ASN A 195 18.27 28.73 0.05
N VAL A 196 18.52 27.79 0.95
CA VAL A 196 19.86 27.48 1.49
C VAL A 196 20.44 26.29 0.77
N ASP A 197 21.64 26.47 0.23
CA ASP A 197 22.41 25.35 -0.33
C ASP A 197 22.82 24.39 0.77
N PHE A 198 22.68 23.11 0.52
CA PHE A 198 23.18 22.06 1.40
C PHE A 198 24.07 21.09 0.62
N ASP A 199 25.11 20.63 1.26
CA ASP A 199 26.02 19.61 0.75
C ASP A 199 26.25 18.57 1.85
N LEU A 200 25.50 17.49 1.77
CA LEU A 200 25.64 16.33 2.64
C LEU A 200 26.43 15.26 1.89
N PHE A 201 27.15 14.41 2.62
CA PHE A 201 27.99 13.36 2.03
C PHE A 201 27.30 12.51 0.95
N PHE A 202 25.98 12.32 1.06
CA PHE A 202 25.16 11.50 0.16
C PHE A 202 24.14 12.31 -0.67
N SER A 203 24.00 13.62 -0.47
CA SER A 203 23.03 14.45 -1.18
C SER A 203 23.43 15.92 -1.19
N ARG A 204 23.27 16.55 -2.36
CA ARG A 204 23.50 17.99 -2.55
C ARG A 204 22.25 18.62 -3.15
N GLY A 205 21.94 19.84 -2.79
CA GLY A 205 20.81 20.55 -3.35
C GLY A 205 20.55 21.90 -2.70
N VAL A 206 19.40 22.47 -3.03
CA VAL A 206 18.89 23.69 -2.40
C VAL A 206 17.67 23.29 -1.56
N LEU A 207 17.71 23.59 -0.26
CA LEU A 207 16.55 23.52 0.59
C LEU A 207 15.70 24.77 0.30
N ALA A 208 14.57 24.56 -0.39
CA ALA A 208 13.72 25.64 -0.85
C ALA A 208 12.77 26.13 0.26
N GLU A 209 12.07 25.24 0.89
CA GLU A 209 11.04 25.54 1.88
C GLU A 209 10.88 24.47 2.95
N PHE A 210 10.35 24.87 4.10
CA PHE A 210 9.76 23.98 5.10
C PHE A 210 8.23 24.02 4.98
N GLN A 211 7.61 22.87 5.23
CA GLN A 211 6.16 22.75 5.27
C GLN A 211 5.75 21.98 6.52
N LEU A 212 4.75 22.49 7.23
CA LEU A 212 4.05 21.77 8.28
C LEU A 212 2.74 21.24 7.73
N ALA A 213 2.44 19.98 7.97
CA ALA A 213 1.20 19.36 7.56
C ALA A 213 0.41 18.86 8.78
N GLY A 214 -0.91 19.04 8.75
CA GLY A 214 -1.83 18.36 9.66
C GLY A 214 -2.77 17.49 8.83
N PHE A 215 -3.00 16.25 9.22
CA PHE A 215 -3.82 15.33 8.45
C PHE A 215 -4.87 14.59 9.28
N TYR A 216 -5.95 14.23 8.61
CA TYR A 216 -6.98 13.32 9.08
C TYR A 216 -7.36 12.36 7.96
N GLU A 217 -7.36 11.09 8.24
CA GLU A 217 -7.54 10.01 7.27
C GLU A 217 -8.56 9.01 7.77
N GLN A 218 -9.34 8.48 6.86
CA GLN A 218 -10.30 7.42 7.14
C GLN A 218 -10.18 6.32 6.09
N GLY A 219 -10.22 5.07 6.53
CA GLY A 219 -10.14 3.94 5.61
C GLY A 219 -10.91 2.73 6.09
N THR A 220 -11.39 1.95 5.16
CA THR A 220 -12.07 0.69 5.41
C THR A 220 -11.70 -0.35 4.35
N VAL A 221 -11.73 -1.60 4.73
CA VAL A 221 -11.61 -2.74 3.83
C VAL A 221 -12.83 -3.64 3.99
N SER A 222 -13.20 -4.36 2.94
CA SER A 222 -14.40 -5.21 2.96
C SER A 222 -14.29 -6.34 1.93
N PRO A 223 -14.87 -7.53 2.22
CA PRO A 223 -15.00 -8.60 1.23
C PRO A 223 -16.09 -8.31 0.18
N ASP A 224 -16.95 -7.33 0.39
CA ASP A 224 -18.02 -6.95 -0.52
C ASP A 224 -18.19 -5.42 -0.61
N LEU A 225 -18.78 -4.93 -1.71
CA LEU A 225 -19.11 -3.52 -1.93
C LEU A 225 -20.43 -3.09 -1.25
N GLY A 226 -20.93 -3.88 -0.34
CA GLY A 226 -22.17 -3.60 0.39
C GLY A 226 -22.05 -2.52 1.44
N GLY A 227 -23.05 -2.47 2.34
CA GLY A 227 -23.19 -1.39 3.33
C GLY A 227 -22.00 -1.26 4.30
N LYS A 228 -21.23 -2.31 4.55
CA LYS A 228 -20.04 -2.28 5.40
C LYS A 228 -18.89 -1.52 4.77
N PHE A 229 -18.74 -1.58 3.45
CA PHE A 229 -17.73 -0.84 2.69
C PHE A 229 -17.83 0.68 2.84
N TRP A 230 -19.02 1.20 3.14
CA TRP A 230 -19.29 2.61 3.35
C TRP A 230 -19.42 2.99 4.82
N LYS A 231 -19.20 2.03 5.72
CA LYS A 231 -19.27 2.19 7.17
C LYS A 231 -18.03 1.58 7.82
N ASN A 232 -17.90 1.70 9.13
CA ASN A 232 -16.81 1.10 9.90
C ASN A 232 -15.42 1.58 9.47
N PHE A 233 -15.29 2.86 9.14
CA PHE A 233 -14.00 3.44 8.85
C PHE A 233 -13.10 3.43 10.07
N LYS A 234 -11.84 3.13 9.84
CA LYS A 234 -10.75 3.35 10.77
C LYS A 234 -10.20 4.74 10.57
N ASP A 235 -9.90 5.42 11.66
CA ASP A 235 -9.43 6.80 11.65
C ASP A 235 -7.92 6.86 11.95
N SER A 236 -7.23 7.76 11.28
CA SER A 236 -5.84 8.13 11.54
C SER A 236 -5.72 9.64 11.45
N TYR A 237 -4.96 10.25 12.34
CA TYR A 237 -4.68 11.69 12.33
C TYR A 237 -3.26 11.96 12.78
N GLY A 238 -2.74 13.12 12.45
CA GLY A 238 -1.39 13.43 12.87
C GLY A 238 -0.85 14.74 12.32
N LEU A 239 0.45 14.90 12.53
CA LEU A 239 1.24 16.03 12.06
C LEU A 239 2.42 15.53 11.25
N GLY A 240 2.82 16.33 10.27
CA GLY A 240 3.96 16.02 9.43
C GLY A 240 4.84 17.24 9.18
N LEU A 241 6.14 17.02 9.17
CA LEU A 241 7.13 18.00 8.75
C LEU A 241 7.65 17.61 7.37
N ARG A 242 7.78 18.60 6.50
CA ARG A 242 8.27 18.42 5.13
C ARG A 242 9.46 19.31 4.89
N LEU A 243 10.45 18.79 4.20
CA LEU A 243 11.62 19.49 3.68
C LEU A 243 11.53 19.46 2.16
N ILE A 244 11.24 20.61 1.56
CA ILE A 244 11.08 20.73 0.11
C ILE A 244 12.41 21.16 -0.47
N THR A 245 12.95 20.35 -1.37
CA THR A 245 14.17 20.65 -2.13
C THR A 245 13.82 20.83 -3.60
N GLY A 246 14.77 21.31 -4.39
CA GLY A 246 14.56 21.45 -5.84
C GLY A 246 14.24 20.14 -6.57
N SER A 247 14.54 18.97 -5.98
CA SER A 247 14.41 17.67 -6.61
C SER A 247 13.53 16.67 -5.86
N ALA A 248 13.27 16.89 -4.58
CA ALA A 248 12.55 15.92 -3.74
C ALA A 248 11.87 16.58 -2.54
N VAL A 249 10.87 15.92 -2.00
CA VAL A 249 10.22 16.28 -0.74
C VAL A 249 10.55 15.21 0.29
N GLY A 250 11.31 15.57 1.32
CA GLY A 250 11.52 14.72 2.48
C GLY A 250 10.41 14.94 3.50
N ARG A 251 9.83 13.88 4.06
CA ARG A 251 8.77 14.00 5.05
C ARG A 251 9.04 13.16 6.30
N LEU A 252 8.55 13.68 7.42
CA LEU A 252 8.51 13.01 8.71
C LEU A 252 7.10 13.16 9.27
N ASP A 253 6.36 12.05 9.37
CA ASP A 253 4.98 12.03 9.85
C ASP A 253 4.88 11.38 11.22
N PHE A 254 4.07 11.97 12.10
CA PHE A 254 3.66 11.45 13.40
C PHE A 254 2.17 11.15 13.32
N GLY A 255 1.82 9.89 13.13
CA GLY A 255 0.45 9.40 13.02
C GLY A 255 -0.06 8.80 14.32
N PHE A 256 -1.33 9.01 14.59
CA PHE A 256 -2.05 8.47 15.73
C PHE A 256 -3.31 7.74 15.28
N SER A 257 -3.63 6.67 15.98
CA SER A 257 -4.82 5.85 15.72
C SER A 257 -5.33 5.24 17.03
N GLU A 258 -6.42 4.49 16.97
CA GLU A 258 -6.94 3.73 18.11
C GLU A 258 -5.97 2.62 18.58
N GLU A 259 -5.08 2.12 17.70
CA GLU A 259 -4.11 1.07 18.02
C GLU A 259 -2.77 1.62 18.52
N GLY A 260 -2.56 2.94 18.47
CA GLY A 260 -1.35 3.57 18.97
C GLY A 260 -0.82 4.69 18.08
N LYS A 261 0.49 4.77 17.96
CA LYS A 261 1.20 5.81 17.21
C LYS A 261 2.23 5.19 16.26
N ALA A 262 2.45 5.84 15.14
CA ALA A 262 3.49 5.50 14.18
C ALA A 262 4.30 6.74 13.82
N ILE A 263 5.59 6.56 13.59
CA ILE A 263 6.50 7.60 13.08
C ILE A 263 7.06 7.07 11.76
N THR A 264 6.85 7.81 10.69
CA THR A 264 7.35 7.44 9.37
C THR A 264 8.22 8.53 8.77
N ALA A 265 9.36 8.15 8.21
CA ALA A 265 10.21 9.03 7.43
C ALA A 265 10.24 8.51 5.99
N TYR A 266 9.93 9.36 5.04
CA TYR A 266 9.81 8.98 3.65
C TYR A 266 10.15 10.12 2.69
N TYR A 267 10.33 9.77 1.42
CA TYR A 267 10.45 10.74 0.33
C TYR A 267 9.13 10.82 -0.43
N ASP A 268 8.81 12.01 -0.94
CA ASP A 268 7.59 12.31 -1.67
C ASP A 268 6.33 12.47 -0.80
N TYR A 269 5.24 12.92 -1.41
CA TYR A 269 3.96 13.07 -0.74
C TYR A 269 3.25 11.71 -0.58
N PRO A 270 2.31 11.57 0.39
CA PRO A 270 1.59 10.32 0.57
C PRO A 270 0.58 10.06 -0.55
N TYR A 271 0.12 11.11 -1.20
CA TYR A 271 -0.85 11.13 -2.30
C TYR A 271 -0.79 12.45 -3.06
#